data_5bb91fb0565546d6c7ae9a9274f740ee
#
_entry.id   5bb91fb0565546d6c7ae9a9274f740ee
#
_cell.length_a   1.000
_cell.length_b   1.000
_cell.length_c   1.000
_cell.angle_alpha   90.00
_cell.angle_beta   90.00
_cell.angle_gamma   90.00
#
_symmetry.space_group_name_H-M   'P 1'
#
loop_
_entity.id
_entity.type
_entity.pdbx_description
1 polymer ?
#
loop_
_entity_poly.entity_id
_entity_poly.type
_entity_poly.pdbx_seq_one_letter_code
_entity_poly.pdbx_strand_id
1 'polypeptide(L)'
;MAKVVALGETMAALTPGSSGALRYVTDYRIRIAGAESNVAVGLSKLGIETAWISRVGEDELGYFVRNQIRSEGVDCREVIFDPEHRTGLMLKETGALETKVFYYRENSAASHLSPKDLKEEMLQQAELLYLTGITPVLSESCERTVREAIRLGKKHGLLISFDPNVRKKLWKERDYGPLLARLALESDIVLLGLSEAEILFGETEPDAIFDLLFREGGVRYAAIKNGAEGAWAADRSR
;
A
#
# COMPACT_ATOMS: atom_id res chain seq x y z
N MET A 1 14.66 8.37 14.58
CA MET A 1 14.37 8.71 13.16
C MET A 1 13.78 7.49 12.53
N ALA A 2 12.78 7.66 11.62
CA ALA A 2 12.09 6.51 11.05
C ALA A 2 13.06 5.62 10.25
N LYS A 3 13.08 4.33 10.57
CA LYS A 3 13.83 3.31 9.83
C LYS A 3 13.09 2.84 8.60
N VAL A 4 11.77 2.81 8.67
CA VAL A 4 10.91 2.39 7.58
C VAL A 4 9.95 3.52 7.21
N VAL A 5 9.92 3.88 5.94
CA VAL A 5 8.98 4.86 5.38
C VAL A 5 7.96 4.12 4.51
N ALA A 6 6.68 4.29 4.79
CA ALA A 6 5.59 3.78 3.98
C ALA A 6 4.91 4.93 3.22
N LEU A 7 4.65 4.75 1.93
CA LEU A 7 4.02 5.76 1.06
C LEU A 7 2.74 5.21 0.44
N GLY A 8 1.59 5.82 0.74
CA GLY A 8 0.34 5.42 0.09
C GLY A 8 -0.92 5.91 0.79
N GLU A 9 -2.07 5.50 0.25
CA GLU A 9 -3.38 5.93 0.72
C GLU A 9 -3.88 5.13 1.92
N THR A 10 -4.45 5.85 2.88
CA THR A 10 -5.28 5.27 3.93
C THR A 10 -6.65 5.92 3.92
N MET A 11 -7.69 5.10 3.86
CA MET A 11 -9.08 5.52 3.87
C MET A 11 -9.69 5.41 5.27
N ALA A 12 -10.71 6.20 5.53
CA ALA A 12 -11.67 5.88 6.57
C ALA A 12 -12.49 4.64 6.13
N ALA A 13 -12.74 3.72 7.04
CA ALA A 13 -13.50 2.49 6.78
C ALA A 13 -14.69 2.40 7.73
N LEU A 14 -15.89 2.45 7.18
CA LEU A 14 -17.11 2.22 7.92
C LEU A 14 -17.46 0.74 7.92
N THR A 15 -17.41 0.13 9.09
CA THR A 15 -17.78 -1.27 9.33
C THR A 15 -19.15 -1.30 9.99
N PRO A 16 -20.15 -2.00 9.44
CA PRO A 16 -21.48 -2.06 10.02
C PRO A 16 -21.46 -2.73 11.38
N GLY A 17 -22.34 -2.28 12.27
CA GLY A 17 -22.56 -2.88 13.59
C GLY A 17 -23.35 -4.19 13.53
N SER A 18 -24.05 -4.44 12.40
CA SER A 18 -24.87 -5.64 12.16
C SER A 18 -24.60 -6.23 10.77
N SER A 19 -24.88 -7.53 10.59
CA SER A 19 -24.81 -8.19 9.29
C SER A 19 -26.01 -7.84 8.42
N GLY A 20 -25.85 -7.89 7.11
CA GLY A 20 -26.90 -7.70 6.13
C GLY A 20 -26.64 -6.54 5.16
N ALA A 21 -27.64 -6.24 4.33
CA ALA A 21 -27.51 -5.21 3.30
C ALA A 21 -27.38 -3.82 3.94
N LEU A 22 -26.37 -3.07 3.50
CA LEU A 22 -26.03 -1.74 4.07
C LEU A 22 -27.20 -0.75 4.11
N ARG A 23 -28.16 -0.87 3.20
CA ARG A 23 -29.36 -0.02 3.14
C ARG A 23 -30.25 -0.09 4.38
N TYR A 24 -30.04 -1.09 5.23
CA TYR A 24 -30.78 -1.28 6.49
C TYR A 24 -29.93 -1.07 7.73
N VAL A 25 -28.63 -0.76 7.55
CA VAL A 25 -27.69 -0.52 8.66
C VAL A 25 -27.70 0.96 9.00
N THR A 26 -27.93 1.26 10.26
CA THR A 26 -27.99 2.64 10.78
C THR A 26 -26.80 3.01 11.66
N ASP A 27 -26.02 2.01 12.12
CA ASP A 27 -24.86 2.20 12.98
C ASP A 27 -23.59 1.62 12.35
N TYR A 28 -22.50 2.38 12.44
CA TYR A 28 -21.22 2.02 11.89
C TYR A 28 -20.09 2.30 12.88
N ARG A 29 -19.09 1.43 12.90
CA ARG A 29 -17.81 1.70 13.55
C ARG A 29 -16.84 2.23 12.51
N ILE A 30 -16.24 3.37 12.79
CA ILE A 30 -15.18 3.92 11.96
C ILE A 30 -13.83 3.27 12.31
N ARG A 31 -13.07 2.94 11.29
CA ARG A 31 -11.73 2.37 11.35
C ARG A 31 -10.85 3.00 10.26
N ILE A 32 -9.58 2.63 10.22
CA ILE A 32 -8.69 2.98 9.11
C ILE A 32 -8.46 1.75 8.21
N ALA A 33 -8.20 1.99 6.94
CA ALA A 33 -7.85 0.95 5.97
C ALA A 33 -6.88 1.48 4.93
N GLY A 34 -5.65 1.05 5.02
CA GLY A 34 -4.56 1.33 4.08
C GLY A 34 -3.53 0.21 4.15
N ALA A 35 -3.08 -0.27 3.01
CA ALA A 35 -2.11 -1.36 2.97
C ALA A 35 -0.76 -0.91 3.56
N GLU A 36 -0.31 0.25 3.16
CA GLU A 36 0.96 0.84 3.59
C GLU A 36 0.92 1.23 5.07
N SER A 37 -0.15 1.88 5.53
CA SER A 37 -0.28 2.23 6.94
C SER A 37 -0.44 1.02 7.86
N ASN A 38 -1.05 -0.07 7.38
CA ASN A 38 -1.13 -1.31 8.15
C ASN A 38 0.27 -1.88 8.44
N VAL A 39 1.17 -1.84 7.45
CA VAL A 39 2.57 -2.27 7.63
C VAL A 39 3.31 -1.31 8.56
N ALA A 40 3.17 0.01 8.38
CA ALA A 40 3.79 0.99 9.26
C ALA A 40 3.35 0.80 10.72
N VAL A 41 2.05 0.65 10.98
CA VAL A 41 1.49 0.37 12.32
C VAL A 41 1.99 -0.97 12.87
N GLY A 42 1.99 -2.03 12.04
CA GLY A 42 2.48 -3.34 12.46
C GLY A 42 3.93 -3.31 12.90
N LEU A 43 4.80 -2.68 12.12
CA LEU A 43 6.21 -2.51 12.43
C LEU A 43 6.43 -1.61 13.67
N SER A 44 5.65 -0.53 13.81
CA SER A 44 5.70 0.32 15.00
C SER A 44 5.40 -0.47 16.28
N LYS A 45 4.39 -1.36 16.25
CA LYS A 45 4.07 -2.26 17.38
C LYS A 45 5.16 -3.28 17.70
N LEU A 46 6.01 -3.58 16.73
CA LEU A 46 7.22 -4.40 16.92
C LEU A 46 8.43 -3.60 17.38
N GLY A 47 8.27 -2.29 17.69
CA GLY A 47 9.33 -1.41 18.18
C GLY A 47 10.21 -0.83 17.07
N ILE A 48 9.82 -0.93 15.81
CA ILE A 48 10.54 -0.32 14.69
C ILE A 48 10.00 1.08 14.47
N GLU A 49 10.86 2.07 14.41
CA GLU A 49 10.50 3.46 14.09
C GLU A 49 10.02 3.57 12.64
N THR A 50 8.77 3.97 12.45
CA THR A 50 8.12 4.05 11.14
C THR A 50 7.59 5.43 10.85
N ALA A 51 7.54 5.81 9.57
CA ALA A 51 6.87 7.00 9.09
C ALA A 51 5.88 6.68 7.96
N TRP A 52 4.87 7.52 7.82
CA TRP A 52 3.88 7.39 6.75
C TRP A 52 3.77 8.70 5.98
N ILE A 53 4.00 8.63 4.66
CA ILE A 53 3.84 9.74 3.71
C ILE A 53 2.52 9.52 2.97
N SER A 54 1.66 10.52 3.01
CA SER A 54 0.35 10.48 2.34
C SER A 54 -0.26 11.86 2.18
N ARG A 55 -1.39 11.91 1.47
CA ARG A 55 -2.34 13.03 1.50
C ARG A 55 -3.68 12.55 2.04
N VAL A 56 -4.29 13.36 2.88
CA VAL A 56 -5.66 13.20 3.38
C VAL A 56 -6.41 14.51 3.15
N GLY A 57 -7.72 14.46 3.07
CA GLY A 57 -8.51 15.69 2.98
C GLY A 57 -8.37 16.54 4.25
N GLU A 58 -8.47 17.86 4.11
CA GLU A 58 -8.66 18.76 5.24
C GLU A 58 -10.11 18.66 5.70
N ASP A 59 -10.47 17.45 6.17
CA ASP A 59 -11.80 17.07 6.63
C ASP A 59 -11.71 16.18 7.88
N GLU A 60 -12.86 15.96 8.55
CA GLU A 60 -12.91 15.18 9.79
C GLU A 60 -12.41 13.75 9.61
N LEU A 61 -12.57 13.13 8.43
CA LEU A 61 -12.05 11.80 8.15
C LEU A 61 -10.52 11.82 7.99
N GLY A 62 -9.96 12.86 7.39
CA GLY A 62 -8.52 13.06 7.27
C GLY A 62 -7.85 13.25 8.63
N TYR A 63 -8.42 14.09 9.47
CA TYR A 63 -7.97 14.26 10.85
C TYR A 63 -8.07 12.95 11.64
N PHE A 64 -9.17 12.23 11.50
CA PHE A 64 -9.34 10.91 12.12
C PHE A 64 -8.27 9.92 11.66
N VAL A 65 -8.08 9.73 10.34
CA VAL A 65 -7.12 8.79 9.77
C VAL A 65 -5.71 9.10 10.26
N ARG A 66 -5.25 10.35 10.13
CA ARG A 66 -3.92 10.76 10.58
C ARG A 66 -3.72 10.54 12.08
N ASN A 67 -4.72 10.90 12.91
CA ASN A 67 -4.64 10.77 14.36
C ASN A 67 -4.60 9.30 14.78
N GLN A 68 -5.38 8.42 14.15
CA GLN A 68 -5.35 6.98 14.44
C GLN A 68 -3.98 6.36 14.13
N ILE A 69 -3.39 6.68 12.97
CA ILE A 69 -2.08 6.15 12.59
C ILE A 69 -1.00 6.69 13.55
N ARG A 70 -1.06 7.97 13.88
CA ARG A 70 -0.12 8.60 14.82
C ARG A 70 -0.23 8.01 16.23
N SER A 71 -1.44 7.69 16.70
CA SER A 71 -1.65 7.09 18.03
C SER A 71 -1.06 5.68 18.15
N GLU A 72 -0.79 5.01 17.04
CA GLU A 72 -0.09 3.71 16.98
C GLU A 72 1.45 3.86 16.89
N GLY A 73 1.98 5.07 17.09
CA GLY A 73 3.40 5.34 17.15
C GLY A 73 4.08 5.63 15.80
N VAL A 74 3.33 5.76 14.72
CA VAL A 74 3.86 6.07 13.38
C VAL A 74 4.07 7.60 13.26
N ASP A 75 5.21 8.01 12.72
CA ASP A 75 5.48 9.41 12.39
C ASP A 75 4.63 9.85 11.19
N CYS A 76 3.74 10.82 11.43
CA CYS A 76 2.83 11.38 10.44
C CYS A 76 3.11 12.87 10.14
N ARG A 77 4.35 13.36 10.41
CA ARG A 77 4.68 14.79 10.22
C ARG A 77 4.58 15.23 8.76
N GLU A 78 4.84 14.32 7.82
CA GLU A 78 4.81 14.58 6.38
C GLU A 78 3.46 14.18 5.73
N VAL A 79 2.42 14.00 6.52
CA VAL A 79 1.05 13.82 6.00
C VAL A 79 0.47 15.18 5.64
N ILE A 80 0.11 15.35 4.39
CA ILE A 80 -0.41 16.61 3.84
C ILE A 80 -1.93 16.62 3.98
N PHE A 81 -2.48 17.72 4.50
CA PHE A 81 -3.90 18.01 4.45
C PHE A 81 -4.24 18.76 3.17
N ASP A 82 -5.14 18.20 2.37
CA ASP A 82 -5.57 18.73 1.08
C ASP A 82 -6.92 19.45 1.25
N PRO A 83 -6.98 20.77 1.04
CA PRO A 83 -8.23 21.53 1.19
C PRO A 83 -9.22 21.33 0.05
N GLU A 84 -8.76 20.81 -1.10
CA GLU A 84 -9.56 20.70 -2.32
C GLU A 84 -10.17 19.31 -2.50
N HIS A 85 -9.51 18.27 -1.96
CA HIS A 85 -9.91 16.89 -2.18
C HIS A 85 -10.25 16.18 -0.86
N ARG A 86 -11.24 15.29 -0.92
CA ARG A 86 -11.73 14.56 0.25
C ARG A 86 -10.84 13.39 0.62
N THR A 87 -10.87 13.01 1.89
CA THR A 87 -10.31 11.73 2.35
C THR A 87 -11.09 10.56 1.74
N GLY A 88 -10.36 9.55 1.25
CA GLY A 88 -10.97 8.33 0.74
C GLY A 88 -11.79 7.62 1.83
N LEU A 89 -12.94 7.07 1.43
CA LEU A 89 -13.86 6.36 2.31
C LEU A 89 -14.19 5.00 1.71
N MET A 90 -14.37 3.99 2.56
CA MET A 90 -14.95 2.72 2.16
C MET A 90 -16.00 2.23 3.14
N LEU A 91 -17.02 1.56 2.63
CA LEU A 91 -18.02 0.84 3.40
C LEU A 91 -17.83 -0.66 3.23
N LYS A 92 -17.89 -1.40 4.33
CA LYS A 92 -17.89 -2.87 4.31
C LYS A 92 -19.31 -3.36 4.52
N GLU A 93 -19.74 -4.30 3.69
CA GLU A 93 -20.98 -5.06 3.88
C GLU A 93 -20.61 -6.47 4.31
N THR A 94 -20.91 -6.81 5.57
CA THR A 94 -20.61 -8.15 6.10
C THR A 94 -21.78 -9.07 5.81
N GLY A 95 -21.65 -9.93 4.80
CA GLY A 95 -22.60 -10.99 4.48
C GLY A 95 -22.24 -12.30 5.18
N ALA A 96 -23.14 -13.28 5.11
CA ALA A 96 -22.92 -14.60 5.68
C ALA A 96 -21.80 -15.40 4.99
N LEU A 97 -21.59 -15.18 3.69
CA LEU A 97 -20.62 -15.92 2.86
C LEU A 97 -19.42 -15.06 2.44
N GLU A 98 -19.64 -13.77 2.24
CA GLU A 98 -18.58 -12.87 1.76
C GLU A 98 -18.71 -11.46 2.34
N THR A 99 -17.61 -10.74 2.38
CA THR A 99 -17.57 -9.31 2.69
C THR A 99 -17.48 -8.53 1.37
N LYS A 100 -18.46 -7.67 1.11
CA LYS A 100 -18.41 -6.72 -0.01
C LYS A 100 -17.83 -5.39 0.46
N VAL A 101 -17.04 -4.76 -0.42
CA VAL A 101 -16.45 -3.45 -0.13
C VAL A 101 -16.87 -2.47 -1.22
N PHE A 102 -17.43 -1.34 -0.78
CA PHE A 102 -17.81 -0.22 -1.61
C PHE A 102 -16.83 0.93 -1.38
N TYR A 103 -16.17 1.37 -2.43
CA TYR A 103 -15.14 2.41 -2.37
C TYR A 103 -15.71 3.76 -2.80
N TYR A 104 -15.44 4.77 -2.00
CA TYR A 104 -15.67 6.19 -2.26
C TYR A 104 -14.32 6.91 -2.18
N ARG A 105 -13.43 6.58 -3.13
CA ARG A 105 -12.04 7.06 -3.18
C ARG A 105 -11.66 7.67 -4.52
N GLU A 106 -12.61 7.78 -5.43
CA GLU A 106 -12.36 8.45 -6.69
C GLU A 106 -12.06 9.92 -6.42
N ASN A 107 -10.98 10.43 -7.01
CA ASN A 107 -10.52 11.79 -6.76
C ASN A 107 -10.25 12.10 -5.27
N SER A 108 -9.83 11.09 -4.48
CA SER A 108 -9.42 11.29 -3.09
C SER A 108 -8.15 12.14 -3.00
N ALA A 109 -7.92 12.81 -1.88
CA ALA A 109 -6.70 13.57 -1.62
C ALA A 109 -5.44 12.73 -1.90
N ALA A 110 -5.41 11.47 -1.50
CA ALA A 110 -4.28 10.58 -1.77
C ALA A 110 -4.06 10.31 -3.25
N SER A 111 -5.10 10.35 -4.10
CA SER A 111 -4.95 10.22 -5.55
C SER A 111 -4.26 11.42 -6.20
N HIS A 112 -4.07 12.51 -5.46
CA HIS A 112 -3.33 13.71 -5.84
C HIS A 112 -1.90 13.77 -5.26
N LEU A 113 -1.43 12.68 -4.67
CA LEU A 113 -0.01 12.57 -4.31
C LEU A 113 0.87 12.90 -5.52
N SER A 114 1.90 13.70 -5.29
CA SER A 114 2.81 14.17 -6.32
C SER A 114 4.28 14.05 -5.87
N PRO A 115 5.26 14.02 -6.78
CA PRO A 115 6.67 13.98 -6.40
C PRO A 115 7.11 15.13 -5.49
N LYS A 116 6.41 16.27 -5.50
CA LYS A 116 6.68 17.41 -4.61
C LYS A 116 6.35 17.13 -3.14
N ASP A 117 5.52 16.14 -2.90
CA ASP A 117 5.10 15.75 -1.55
C ASP A 117 6.17 14.88 -0.85
N LEU A 118 7.13 14.38 -1.61
CA LEU A 118 8.25 13.61 -1.07
C LEU A 118 9.27 14.54 -0.41
N LYS A 119 9.59 14.26 0.85
CA LYS A 119 10.67 14.93 1.57
C LYS A 119 11.91 14.05 1.52
N GLU A 120 12.88 14.45 0.68
CA GLU A 120 14.11 13.69 0.47
C GLU A 120 14.86 13.45 1.78
N GLU A 121 14.82 14.41 2.71
CA GLU A 121 15.47 14.31 4.01
C GLU A 121 14.92 13.15 4.87
N MET A 122 13.61 12.85 4.74
CA MET A 122 13.02 11.71 5.44
C MET A 122 13.50 10.38 4.85
N LEU A 123 13.58 10.28 3.53
CA LEU A 123 14.10 9.09 2.84
C LEU A 123 15.60 8.92 3.11
N GLN A 124 16.38 9.99 3.11
CA GLN A 124 17.82 9.94 3.37
C GLN A 124 18.18 9.31 4.73
N GLN A 125 17.28 9.37 5.71
CA GLN A 125 17.48 8.88 7.07
C GLN A 125 16.90 7.49 7.29
N ALA A 126 16.19 6.93 6.32
CA ALA A 126 15.54 5.64 6.42
C ALA A 126 16.46 4.49 5.94
N GLU A 127 16.08 3.27 6.29
CA GLU A 127 16.73 2.03 5.86
C GLU A 127 15.89 1.32 4.78
N LEU A 128 14.57 1.52 4.81
CA LEU A 128 13.63 0.83 3.92
C LEU A 128 12.47 1.76 3.50
N LEU A 129 12.12 1.68 2.22
CA LEU A 129 10.92 2.28 1.66
C LEU A 129 9.91 1.17 1.32
N TYR A 130 8.74 1.20 1.94
CA TYR A 130 7.65 0.27 1.70
C TYR A 130 6.58 0.87 0.79
N LEU A 131 6.26 0.17 -0.28
CA LEU A 131 5.34 0.58 -1.33
C LEU A 131 4.37 -0.56 -1.66
N THR A 132 3.19 -0.20 -2.16
CA THR A 132 2.27 -1.17 -2.76
C THR A 132 1.87 -0.79 -4.18
N GLY A 133 1.32 -1.76 -4.91
CA GLY A 133 0.77 -1.52 -6.24
C GLY A 133 -0.57 -0.76 -6.24
N ILE A 134 -1.14 -0.46 -5.06
CA ILE A 134 -2.35 0.37 -4.98
C ILE A 134 -2.04 1.82 -5.34
N THR A 135 -1.00 2.38 -4.75
CA THR A 135 -0.68 3.80 -4.92
C THR A 135 -0.44 4.21 -6.39
N PRO A 136 0.40 3.50 -7.20
CA PRO A 136 0.68 3.92 -8.58
C PRO A 136 -0.53 3.80 -9.52
N VAL A 137 -1.56 3.03 -9.15
CA VAL A 137 -2.77 2.87 -9.99
C VAL A 137 -3.88 3.87 -9.67
N LEU A 138 -3.72 4.72 -8.65
CA LEU A 138 -4.71 5.73 -8.29
C LEU A 138 -4.78 6.85 -9.31
N SER A 139 -3.63 7.29 -9.83
CA SER A 139 -3.49 8.34 -10.83
C SER A 139 -2.10 8.35 -11.47
N GLU A 140 -1.95 9.07 -12.60
CA GLU A 140 -0.63 9.29 -13.19
C GLU A 140 0.32 10.06 -12.27
N SER A 141 -0.21 10.97 -11.45
CA SER A 141 0.58 11.69 -10.46
C SER A 141 1.13 10.74 -9.40
N CYS A 142 0.31 9.80 -8.91
CA CYS A 142 0.74 8.78 -7.97
C CYS A 142 1.76 7.81 -8.60
N GLU A 143 1.61 7.43 -9.88
CA GLU A 143 2.61 6.63 -10.59
C GLU A 143 3.95 7.35 -10.62
N ARG A 144 3.98 8.64 -11.01
CA ARG A 144 5.21 9.45 -11.00
C ARG A 144 5.80 9.55 -9.60
N THR A 145 4.96 9.69 -8.57
CA THR A 145 5.41 9.79 -7.17
C THR A 145 6.08 8.50 -6.70
N VAL A 146 5.49 7.34 -7.00
CA VAL A 146 6.10 6.03 -6.66
C VAL A 146 7.43 5.84 -7.37
N ARG A 147 7.52 6.17 -8.66
CA ARG A 147 8.79 6.09 -9.42
C ARG A 147 9.86 7.02 -8.84
N GLU A 148 9.49 8.24 -8.47
CA GLU A 148 10.41 9.19 -7.84
C GLU A 148 10.84 8.73 -6.45
N ALA A 149 9.92 8.17 -5.64
CA ALA A 149 10.25 7.60 -4.33
C ALA A 149 11.25 6.44 -4.44
N ILE A 150 11.08 5.54 -5.43
CA ILE A 150 12.04 4.47 -5.72
C ILE A 150 13.39 5.05 -6.13
N ARG A 151 13.40 6.05 -7.02
CA ARG A 151 14.64 6.71 -7.47
C ARG A 151 15.41 7.34 -6.30
N LEU A 152 14.71 8.07 -5.43
CA LEU A 152 15.29 8.67 -4.23
C LEU A 152 15.74 7.60 -3.24
N GLY A 153 14.93 6.57 -2.98
CA GLY A 153 15.31 5.45 -2.13
C GLY A 153 16.61 4.79 -2.59
N LYS A 154 16.71 4.45 -3.87
CA LYS A 154 17.95 3.87 -4.45
C LYS A 154 19.13 4.85 -4.37
N LYS A 155 18.92 6.15 -4.62
CA LYS A 155 19.96 7.18 -4.48
C LYS A 155 20.56 7.21 -3.08
N HIS A 156 19.75 6.98 -2.04
CA HIS A 156 20.16 6.99 -0.64
C HIS A 156 20.44 5.59 -0.06
N GLY A 157 20.42 4.54 -0.90
CA GLY A 157 20.77 3.18 -0.48
C GLY A 157 19.71 2.46 0.34
N LEU A 158 18.44 2.91 0.29
CA LEU A 158 17.34 2.23 0.96
C LEU A 158 17.04 0.90 0.26
N LEU A 159 16.63 -0.08 1.05
CA LEU A 159 15.92 -1.24 0.52
C LEU A 159 14.52 -0.83 0.06
N ILE A 160 14.16 -1.21 -1.14
CA ILE A 160 12.81 -1.01 -1.68
C ILE A 160 12.01 -2.29 -1.46
N SER A 161 10.96 -2.21 -0.65
CA SER A 161 10.01 -3.31 -0.45
C SER A 161 8.71 -3.00 -1.18
N PHE A 162 8.26 -3.93 -2.01
CA PHE A 162 7.07 -3.78 -2.83
C PHE A 162 6.09 -4.95 -2.66
N ASP A 163 4.84 -4.64 -2.35
CA ASP A 163 3.71 -5.57 -2.41
C ASP A 163 2.83 -5.18 -3.60
N PRO A 164 2.73 -5.96 -4.67
CA PRO A 164 1.88 -5.66 -5.81
C PRO A 164 0.43 -5.37 -5.44
N ASN A 165 -0.09 -6.04 -4.44
CA ASN A 165 -1.40 -5.82 -3.85
C ASN A 165 -2.49 -5.54 -4.91
N VAL A 166 -2.56 -6.43 -5.91
CA VAL A 166 -3.36 -6.25 -7.12
C VAL A 166 -4.83 -6.05 -6.79
N ARG A 167 -5.39 -4.94 -7.26
CA ARG A 167 -6.81 -4.59 -7.12
C ARG A 167 -7.39 -4.25 -8.48
N LYS A 168 -7.73 -5.26 -9.28
CA LYS A 168 -8.28 -5.08 -10.65
C LYS A 168 -9.44 -4.08 -10.72
N LYS A 169 -10.24 -3.96 -9.66
CA LYS A 169 -11.33 -2.96 -9.58
C LYS A 169 -10.84 -1.50 -9.68
N LEU A 170 -9.56 -1.23 -9.39
CA LEU A 170 -8.96 0.10 -9.53
C LEU A 170 -8.42 0.36 -10.94
N TRP A 171 -8.25 -0.67 -11.75
CA TRP A 171 -7.59 -0.57 -13.05
C TRP A 171 -8.44 0.12 -14.11
N LYS A 172 -9.77 0.16 -13.92
CA LYS A 172 -10.72 0.74 -14.89
C LYS A 172 -10.45 0.14 -16.29
N GLU A 173 -10.11 1.01 -17.26
CA GLU A 173 -9.84 0.64 -18.65
C GLU A 173 -8.35 0.38 -18.96
N ARG A 174 -7.43 0.76 -18.05
CA ARG A 174 -5.98 0.60 -18.23
C ARG A 174 -5.50 -0.70 -17.59
N ASP A 175 -4.77 -1.52 -18.34
CA ASP A 175 -4.02 -2.64 -17.76
C ASP A 175 -2.76 -2.13 -17.05
N TYR A 176 -2.69 -2.32 -15.74
CA TYR A 176 -1.53 -1.96 -14.92
C TYR A 176 -0.62 -3.15 -14.62
N GLY A 177 -0.92 -4.35 -15.14
CA GLY A 177 -0.07 -5.53 -14.98
C GLY A 177 1.40 -5.28 -15.32
N PRO A 178 1.71 -4.77 -16.53
CA PRO A 178 3.10 -4.49 -16.92
C PRO A 178 3.82 -3.48 -16.02
N LEU A 179 3.09 -2.45 -15.52
CA LEU A 179 3.65 -1.48 -14.58
C LEU A 179 4.01 -2.15 -13.25
N LEU A 180 3.08 -2.92 -12.67
CA LEU A 180 3.28 -3.55 -11.36
C LEU A 180 4.35 -4.64 -11.43
N ALA A 181 4.39 -5.43 -12.49
CA ALA A 181 5.45 -6.41 -12.73
C ALA A 181 6.83 -5.73 -12.76
N ARG A 182 6.95 -4.63 -13.49
CA ARG A 182 8.19 -3.85 -13.55
C ARG A 182 8.60 -3.30 -12.18
N LEU A 183 7.68 -2.71 -11.42
CA LEU A 183 7.98 -2.18 -10.08
C LEU A 183 8.43 -3.31 -9.13
N ALA A 184 7.84 -4.50 -9.23
CA ALA A 184 8.27 -5.67 -8.47
C ALA A 184 9.72 -6.05 -8.83
N LEU A 185 10.06 -6.17 -10.12
CA LEU A 185 11.40 -6.52 -10.58
C LEU A 185 12.47 -5.45 -10.25
N GLU A 186 12.07 -4.18 -10.11
CA GLU A 186 12.95 -3.07 -9.72
C GLU A 186 13.16 -2.96 -8.21
N SER A 187 12.47 -3.78 -7.38
CA SER A 187 12.52 -3.74 -5.92
C SER A 187 13.53 -4.74 -5.35
N ASP A 188 13.96 -4.52 -4.09
CA ASP A 188 14.87 -5.43 -3.37
C ASP A 188 14.10 -6.54 -2.65
N ILE A 189 12.89 -6.24 -2.16
CA ILE A 189 12.02 -7.16 -1.42
C ILE A 189 10.66 -7.18 -2.09
N VAL A 190 10.17 -8.37 -2.45
CA VAL A 190 8.85 -8.55 -3.08
C VAL A 190 7.98 -9.45 -2.22
N LEU A 191 6.78 -8.97 -1.89
CA LEU A 191 5.79 -9.68 -1.05
C LEU A 191 4.50 -9.86 -1.86
N LEU A 192 4.40 -10.91 -2.68
CA LEU A 192 3.24 -11.08 -3.57
C LEU A 192 2.39 -12.30 -3.20
N GLY A 193 1.13 -12.29 -3.61
CA GLY A 193 0.26 -13.47 -3.57
C GLY A 193 0.49 -14.39 -4.77
N LEU A 194 0.24 -15.68 -4.65
CA LEU A 194 0.35 -16.64 -5.75
C LEU A 194 -0.54 -16.23 -6.94
N SER A 195 -1.79 -15.83 -6.68
CA SER A 195 -2.70 -15.31 -7.72
C SER A 195 -2.23 -13.98 -8.34
N GLU A 196 -1.44 -13.19 -7.61
CA GLU A 196 -0.84 -11.97 -8.14
C GLU A 196 0.34 -12.30 -9.07
N ALA A 197 1.12 -13.33 -8.76
CA ALA A 197 2.18 -13.83 -9.63
C ALA A 197 1.62 -14.32 -10.98
N GLU A 198 0.52 -15.06 -10.97
CA GLU A 198 -0.18 -15.47 -12.18
C GLU A 198 -0.61 -14.26 -13.03
N ILE A 199 -1.19 -13.24 -12.40
CA ILE A 199 -1.65 -12.01 -13.09
C ILE A 199 -0.47 -11.22 -13.69
N LEU A 200 0.64 -11.11 -12.97
CA LEU A 200 1.76 -10.24 -13.35
C LEU A 200 2.79 -10.91 -14.24
N PHE A 201 2.99 -12.21 -14.06
CA PHE A 201 4.08 -12.95 -14.68
C PHE A 201 3.62 -14.19 -15.46
N GLY A 202 2.35 -14.59 -15.32
CA GLY A 202 1.84 -15.82 -15.93
C GLY A 202 2.31 -17.10 -15.23
N GLU A 203 2.88 -16.98 -14.01
CA GLU A 203 3.48 -18.09 -13.27
C GLU A 203 2.67 -18.47 -12.04
N THR A 204 2.54 -19.77 -11.79
CA THR A 204 1.81 -20.32 -10.63
C THR A 204 2.68 -21.19 -9.73
N GLU A 205 3.84 -21.62 -10.21
CA GLU A 205 4.76 -22.46 -9.44
C GLU A 205 5.74 -21.61 -8.63
N PRO A 206 5.80 -21.78 -7.29
CA PRO A 206 6.65 -20.96 -6.43
C PRO A 206 8.13 -20.90 -6.86
N ASP A 207 8.69 -22.03 -7.28
CA ASP A 207 10.09 -22.10 -7.72
C ASP A 207 10.34 -21.28 -9.00
N ALA A 208 9.42 -21.36 -9.97
CA ALA A 208 9.50 -20.56 -11.20
C ALA A 208 9.36 -19.06 -10.92
N ILE A 209 8.46 -18.69 -9.99
CA ILE A 209 8.27 -17.29 -9.56
C ILE A 209 9.55 -16.76 -8.90
N PHE A 210 10.18 -17.51 -7.99
CA PHE A 210 11.45 -17.10 -7.37
C PHE A 210 12.57 -16.97 -8.41
N ASP A 211 12.69 -17.95 -9.31
CA ASP A 211 13.70 -17.89 -10.37
C ASP A 211 13.54 -16.64 -11.24
N LEU A 212 12.29 -16.29 -11.62
CA LEU A 212 12.01 -15.09 -12.38
C LEU A 212 12.40 -13.83 -11.59
N LEU A 213 11.96 -13.69 -10.35
CA LEU A 213 12.26 -12.51 -9.52
C LEU A 213 13.75 -12.31 -9.29
N PHE A 214 14.50 -13.39 -9.06
CA PHE A 214 15.93 -13.31 -8.74
C PHE A 214 16.84 -13.18 -9.97
N ARG A 215 16.44 -13.74 -11.13
CA ARG A 215 17.25 -13.69 -12.36
C ARG A 215 16.97 -12.46 -13.21
N GLU A 216 15.68 -12.11 -13.39
CA GLU A 216 15.27 -11.00 -14.25
C GLU A 216 15.21 -9.67 -13.51
N GLY A 217 15.08 -9.70 -12.18
CA GLY A 217 14.95 -8.51 -11.33
C GLY A 217 16.16 -8.23 -10.45
N GLY A 218 16.10 -7.10 -9.76
CA GLY A 218 17.03 -6.71 -8.69
C GLY A 218 16.68 -7.33 -7.34
N VAL A 219 15.71 -8.26 -7.29
CA VAL A 219 15.12 -8.80 -6.06
C VAL A 219 16.16 -9.60 -5.28
N ARG A 220 16.22 -9.33 -3.97
CA ARG A 220 17.11 -10.00 -3.02
C ARG A 220 16.37 -10.95 -2.11
N TYR A 221 15.14 -10.60 -1.73
CA TYR A 221 14.26 -11.36 -0.85
C TYR A 221 12.86 -11.39 -1.44
N ALA A 222 12.22 -12.53 -1.43
CA ALA A 222 10.85 -12.65 -1.89
C ALA A 222 10.03 -13.56 -0.97
N ALA A 223 8.73 -13.22 -0.81
CA ALA A 223 7.76 -14.10 -0.18
C ALA A 223 6.51 -14.20 -1.06
N ILE A 224 6.02 -15.44 -1.21
CA ILE A 224 4.83 -15.77 -1.99
C ILE A 224 3.75 -16.22 -1.01
N LYS A 225 2.68 -15.42 -0.88
CA LYS A 225 1.56 -15.67 0.03
C LYS A 225 0.53 -16.60 -0.63
N ASN A 226 0.06 -17.62 0.09
CA ASN A 226 -0.98 -18.54 -0.38
C ASN A 226 -2.15 -18.66 0.64
N GLY A 227 -2.60 -17.55 1.17
CA GLY A 227 -3.75 -17.47 2.07
C GLY A 227 -3.60 -18.38 3.29
N ALA A 228 -4.60 -19.24 3.53
CA ALA A 228 -4.62 -20.16 4.67
C ALA A 228 -3.60 -21.30 4.56
N GLU A 229 -3.08 -21.59 3.38
CA GLU A 229 -2.08 -22.64 3.14
C GLU A 229 -0.66 -22.21 3.50
N GLY A 230 -0.46 -20.91 3.86
CA GLY A 230 0.82 -20.40 4.30
C GLY A 230 1.53 -19.52 3.29
N ALA A 231 2.85 -19.57 3.28
CA ALA A 231 3.70 -18.80 2.38
C ALA A 231 5.05 -19.49 2.16
N TRP A 232 5.67 -19.23 1.02
CA TRP A 232 7.06 -19.57 0.74
C TRP A 232 7.90 -18.30 0.81
N ALA A 233 9.13 -18.42 1.28
CA ALA A 233 10.08 -17.32 1.28
C ALA A 233 11.45 -17.83 0.85
N ALA A 234 12.15 -17.00 0.08
CA ALA A 234 13.50 -17.29 -0.37
C ALA A 234 14.31 -16.00 -0.50
N ASP A 235 15.62 -16.16 -0.50
CA ASP A 235 16.57 -15.11 -0.88
C ASP A 235 17.33 -15.51 -2.15
N ARG A 236 18.12 -14.58 -2.67
CA ARG A 236 18.86 -14.76 -3.94
C ARG A 236 20.00 -15.81 -3.86
N SER A 237 20.32 -16.32 -2.66
CA SER A 237 21.35 -17.37 -2.48
C SER A 237 20.82 -18.79 -2.68
N ARG A 238 19.52 -18.92 -2.92
CA ARG A 238 18.81 -20.17 -3.20
C ARG A 238 19.37 -20.95 -4.38
#